data_ed116882e34c66b1c060fdbc1183a17f
#
_entry.id   ed116882e34c66b1c060fdbc1183a17f
#
_cell.length_a   1.000
_cell.length_b   1.000
_cell.length_c   1.000
_cell.angle_alpha   90.00
_cell.angle_beta   90.00
_cell.angle_gamma   90.00
#
_symmetry.space_group_name_H-M   'P 1'
#
loop_
_entity.id
_entity.type
_entity.pdbx_description
1 polymer ?
#
loop_
_entity_poly.entity_id
_entity_poly.type
_entity_poly.pdbx_seq_one_letter_code
_entity_poly.pdbx_strand_id
1 'polypeptide(L)'
;SEDRFDADLGLEAQQVFGTTGRKPPSVSHLLERGHPIYLGGRLHGLEMPRHYDFGHLRSTPREVRAFFSKMGWSRIVAFQTRNPMHRAHLELTFRAAQIAEANLLIQPVVGLTKPGDIDHYTRVRCYEKLLRHYPEQTTTLALLHLAMRMGGPREALWHAIIRKNHGCTHFIVGRDHAGPGKDSSGTPFYGPYDAQTLVARHQAELGITMVPFQEMVFVAERAQYMPADEVPEGATVLNISGTELRRRLQEGLDIPEWFTYPEVIEELRRTHPPRHKQGFTAFFTGLS
;
A
#
# COMPACT_ATOMS: atom_id res chain seq x y z
N SER A 1 -34.08 1.03 -3.83
CA SER A 1 -33.46 0.11 -2.86
C SER A 1 -34.43 -1.02 -2.58
N GLU A 2 -33.96 -2.24 -2.58
CA GLU A 2 -34.78 -3.44 -2.27
C GLU A 2 -34.85 -3.61 -0.74
N ASP A 3 -33.78 -3.23 -0.04
CA ASP A 3 -33.67 -3.29 1.41
C ASP A 3 -33.25 -1.94 2.01
N ARG A 4 -33.78 -1.64 3.17
CA ARG A 4 -33.36 -0.54 4.03
C ARG A 4 -33.32 -1.04 5.47
N PHE A 5 -32.18 -0.91 6.12
CA PHE A 5 -32.01 -1.36 7.50
C PHE A 5 -31.14 -0.38 8.31
N ASP A 6 -31.36 -0.37 9.62
CA ASP A 6 -30.54 0.40 10.55
C ASP A 6 -29.30 -0.44 10.91
N ALA A 7 -28.13 0.13 10.68
CA ALA A 7 -26.86 -0.52 11.00
C ALA A 7 -26.40 -0.13 12.41
N ASP A 8 -25.96 -1.13 13.18
CA ASP A 8 -25.24 -0.89 14.43
C ASP A 8 -23.77 -0.58 14.11
N LEU A 9 -23.46 0.72 13.98
CA LEU A 9 -22.11 1.18 13.65
C LEU A 9 -21.08 0.82 14.72
N GLY A 10 -21.50 0.69 15.99
CA GLY A 10 -20.62 0.24 17.08
C GLY A 10 -20.25 -1.22 16.93
N LEU A 11 -21.24 -2.07 16.65
CA LEU A 11 -21.02 -3.48 16.36
C LEU A 11 -20.15 -3.67 15.10
N GLU A 12 -20.42 -2.91 14.05
CA GLU A 12 -19.61 -2.93 12.82
C GLU A 12 -18.14 -2.55 13.12
N ALA A 13 -17.91 -1.44 13.86
CA ALA A 13 -16.58 -1.03 14.27
C ALA A 13 -15.86 -2.16 15.02
N GLN A 14 -16.52 -2.78 15.99
CA GLN A 14 -15.94 -3.87 16.77
C GLN A 14 -15.65 -5.11 15.93
N GLN A 15 -16.54 -5.48 15.02
CA GLN A 15 -16.40 -6.68 14.20
C GLN A 15 -15.37 -6.52 13.07
N VAL A 16 -15.31 -5.35 12.44
CA VAL A 16 -14.42 -5.09 11.28
C VAL A 16 -13.03 -4.66 11.74
N PHE A 17 -12.94 -3.75 12.71
CA PHE A 17 -11.69 -3.13 13.12
C PHE A 17 -11.17 -3.62 14.48
N GLY A 18 -11.93 -4.46 15.18
CA GLY A 18 -11.55 -4.99 16.49
C GLY A 18 -11.66 -3.96 17.63
N THR A 19 -12.18 -2.76 17.38
CA THR A 19 -12.27 -1.68 18.34
C THR A 19 -13.37 -0.68 18.00
N THR A 20 -13.96 -0.07 19.01
CA THR A 20 -14.82 1.13 18.87
C THR A 20 -14.07 2.43 19.16
N GLY A 21 -12.80 2.33 19.52
CA GLY A 21 -11.92 3.49 19.75
C GLY A 21 -11.70 4.28 18.47
N ARG A 22 -11.80 5.62 18.52
CA ARG A 22 -11.81 6.50 17.34
C ARG A 22 -10.42 6.80 16.75
N LYS A 23 -9.36 6.23 17.28
CA LYS A 23 -8.00 6.51 16.79
C LYS A 23 -7.73 5.90 15.40
N PRO A 24 -8.19 4.68 15.04
CA PRO A 24 -8.12 4.23 13.66
C PRO A 24 -8.96 5.13 12.75
N PRO A 25 -8.41 5.66 11.63
CA PRO A 25 -9.11 6.64 10.78
C PRO A 25 -10.47 6.16 10.27
N SER A 26 -10.62 4.87 9.98
CA SER A 26 -11.88 4.33 9.49
C SER A 26 -12.91 4.12 10.58
N VAL A 27 -12.51 3.87 11.82
CA VAL A 27 -13.45 3.82 12.95
C VAL A 27 -13.98 5.22 13.24
N SER A 28 -13.11 6.25 13.27
CA SER A 28 -13.54 7.63 13.39
C SER A 28 -14.52 8.01 12.28
N HIS A 29 -14.18 7.68 11.01
CA HIS A 29 -15.04 7.95 9.87
C HIS A 29 -16.39 7.25 9.98
N LEU A 30 -16.41 5.95 10.35
CA LEU A 30 -17.63 5.16 10.51
C LEU A 30 -18.54 5.75 11.58
N LEU A 31 -18.02 6.05 12.78
CA LEU A 31 -18.80 6.49 13.93
C LEU A 31 -19.19 7.98 13.88
N GLU A 32 -18.43 8.83 13.17
CA GLU A 32 -18.65 10.28 13.13
C GLU A 32 -19.32 10.76 11.84
N ARG A 33 -19.10 10.05 10.73
CA ARG A 33 -19.59 10.42 9.39
C ARG A 33 -20.44 9.35 8.73
N GLY A 34 -20.40 8.12 9.22
CA GLY A 34 -21.23 7.03 8.72
C GLY A 34 -22.71 7.33 8.98
N HIS A 35 -23.56 7.03 8.01
CA HIS A 35 -24.99 7.10 8.18
C HIS A 35 -25.50 5.77 8.74
N PRO A 36 -26.37 5.75 9.77
CA PRO A 36 -26.82 4.49 10.36
C PRO A 36 -27.79 3.71 9.46
N ILE A 37 -28.36 4.36 8.44
CA ILE A 37 -29.27 3.69 7.51
C ILE A 37 -28.47 3.16 6.33
N TYR A 38 -28.49 1.85 6.12
CA TYR A 38 -27.89 1.17 4.98
C TYR A 38 -28.94 0.79 3.95
N LEU A 39 -28.54 0.82 2.69
CA LEU A 39 -29.37 0.47 1.55
C LEU A 39 -28.79 -0.75 0.86
N GLY A 40 -29.58 -1.79 0.68
CA GLY A 40 -29.28 -2.97 -0.10
C GLY A 40 -30.03 -2.98 -1.43
N GLY A 41 -29.55 -3.73 -2.40
CA GLY A 41 -30.24 -3.93 -3.66
C GLY A 41 -29.31 -4.25 -4.83
N ARG A 42 -29.92 -4.50 -5.98
CA ARG A 42 -29.21 -4.75 -7.23
C ARG A 42 -28.56 -3.45 -7.73
N LEU A 43 -27.31 -3.55 -8.14
CA LEU A 43 -26.57 -2.43 -8.71
C LEU A 43 -26.60 -2.48 -10.23
N HIS A 44 -26.86 -1.34 -10.85
CA HIS A 44 -26.74 -1.12 -12.29
C HIS A 44 -25.64 -0.11 -12.52
N GLY A 45 -24.51 -0.56 -13.13
CA GLY A 45 -23.42 0.30 -13.52
C GLY A 45 -23.82 1.13 -14.74
N LEU A 46 -23.67 2.44 -14.67
CA LEU A 46 -23.93 3.35 -15.79
C LEU A 46 -22.65 3.57 -16.60
N GLU A 47 -21.62 4.08 -15.94
CA GLU A 47 -20.29 4.29 -16.54
C GLU A 47 -19.20 4.21 -15.46
N MET A 48 -17.96 3.99 -15.88
CA MET A 48 -16.81 4.07 -14.99
C MET A 48 -16.46 5.54 -14.70
N PRO A 49 -16.06 5.89 -13.45
CA PRO A 49 -15.57 7.23 -13.14
C PRO A 49 -14.42 7.62 -14.06
N ARG A 50 -14.47 8.83 -14.62
CA ARG A 50 -13.39 9.37 -15.46
C ARG A 50 -12.25 9.88 -14.58
N HIS A 51 -11.04 9.47 -14.94
CA HIS A 51 -9.81 9.96 -14.33
C HIS A 51 -8.95 10.63 -15.38
N TYR A 52 -8.38 11.77 -15.04
CA TYR A 52 -7.59 12.59 -15.96
C TYR A 52 -6.07 12.44 -15.74
N ASP A 53 -5.68 11.65 -14.73
CA ASP A 53 -4.30 11.38 -14.36
C ASP A 53 -3.96 9.90 -14.60
N PHE A 54 -2.77 9.63 -15.11
CA PHE A 54 -2.21 8.28 -15.31
C PHE A 54 -3.16 7.29 -15.98
N GLY A 55 -3.93 7.74 -17.00
CA GLY A 55 -4.95 6.92 -17.66
C GLY A 55 -4.42 5.59 -18.18
N HIS A 56 -3.17 5.54 -18.64
CA HIS A 56 -2.50 4.33 -19.14
C HIS A 56 -2.22 3.27 -18.05
N LEU A 57 -2.24 3.65 -16.77
CA LEU A 57 -2.05 2.74 -15.63
C LEU A 57 -3.35 2.35 -14.94
N ARG A 58 -4.49 2.97 -15.32
CA ARG A 58 -5.79 2.76 -14.70
C ARG A 58 -6.57 1.67 -15.43
N SER A 59 -6.23 0.43 -15.15
CA SER A 59 -6.86 -0.72 -15.78
C SER A 59 -7.91 -1.38 -14.88
N THR A 60 -9.02 -1.76 -15.48
CA THR A 60 -10.04 -2.57 -14.81
C THR A 60 -9.53 -4.01 -14.60
N PRO A 61 -10.14 -4.79 -13.70
CA PRO A 61 -9.77 -6.20 -13.52
C PRO A 61 -9.83 -7.01 -14.82
N ARG A 62 -10.78 -6.67 -15.70
CA ARG A 62 -10.92 -7.32 -17.00
C ARG A 62 -9.73 -7.04 -17.91
N GLU A 63 -9.30 -5.79 -18.01
CA GLU A 63 -8.16 -5.37 -18.82
C GLU A 63 -6.85 -5.95 -18.30
N VAL A 64 -6.65 -5.97 -16.97
CA VAL A 64 -5.46 -6.59 -16.35
C VAL A 64 -5.41 -8.09 -16.68
N ARG A 65 -6.51 -8.82 -16.56
CA ARG A 65 -6.56 -10.24 -16.96
C ARG A 65 -6.28 -10.43 -18.45
N ALA A 66 -6.84 -9.58 -19.30
CA ALA A 66 -6.58 -9.63 -20.74
C ALA A 66 -5.10 -9.39 -21.07
N PHE A 67 -4.46 -8.44 -20.34
CA PHE A 67 -3.03 -8.21 -20.45
C PHE A 67 -2.22 -9.45 -20.06
N PHE A 68 -2.52 -10.08 -18.92
CA PHE A 68 -1.83 -11.32 -18.51
C PHE A 68 -1.97 -12.43 -19.55
N SER A 69 -3.18 -12.62 -20.08
CA SER A 69 -3.43 -13.62 -21.14
C SER A 69 -2.62 -13.31 -22.40
N LYS A 70 -2.55 -12.05 -22.83
CA LYS A 70 -1.75 -11.61 -23.98
C LYS A 70 -0.25 -11.87 -23.79
N MET A 71 0.24 -11.68 -22.56
CA MET A 71 1.66 -11.91 -22.19
C MET A 71 1.97 -13.40 -21.95
N GLY A 72 0.98 -14.28 -21.96
CA GLY A 72 1.14 -15.69 -21.62
C GLY A 72 1.42 -15.94 -20.13
N TRP A 73 1.07 -14.98 -19.26
CA TRP A 73 1.28 -15.11 -17.83
C TRP A 73 0.20 -15.96 -17.17
N SER A 74 0.59 -17.03 -16.52
CA SER A 74 -0.32 -17.96 -15.81
C SER A 74 -0.18 -17.90 -14.28
N ARG A 75 1.00 -17.49 -13.78
CA ARG A 75 1.27 -17.31 -12.36
C ARG A 75 1.65 -15.85 -12.13
N ILE A 76 0.88 -15.16 -11.29
CA ILE A 76 1.06 -13.75 -11.03
C ILE A 76 1.06 -13.51 -9.53
N VAL A 77 2.13 -12.90 -9.01
CA VAL A 77 2.21 -12.42 -7.64
C VAL A 77 1.94 -10.92 -7.61
N ALA A 78 1.01 -10.49 -6.77
CA ALA A 78 0.67 -9.09 -6.62
C ALA A 78 1.33 -8.48 -5.39
N PHE A 79 1.83 -7.25 -5.57
CA PHE A 79 2.32 -6.40 -4.50
C PHE A 79 1.46 -5.16 -4.36
N GLN A 80 1.00 -4.89 -3.13
CA GLN A 80 0.28 -3.66 -2.79
C GLN A 80 1.15 -2.72 -1.98
N THR A 81 1.08 -1.44 -2.31
CA THR A 81 1.68 -0.39 -1.48
C THR A 81 0.84 0.88 -1.51
N ARG A 82 1.01 1.72 -0.50
CA ARG A 82 0.49 3.09 -0.42
C ARG A 82 1.61 4.11 -0.17
N ASN A 83 2.85 3.66 -0.17
CA ASN A 83 4.05 4.46 0.04
C ASN A 83 4.91 4.48 -1.23
N PRO A 84 5.77 5.46 -1.43
CA PRO A 84 6.83 5.37 -2.42
C PRO A 84 7.63 4.08 -2.22
N MET A 85 8.00 3.45 -3.31
CA MET A 85 8.83 2.25 -3.24
C MET A 85 10.30 2.64 -3.24
N HIS A 86 11.08 1.87 -2.49
CA HIS A 86 12.53 2.00 -2.33
C HIS A 86 13.21 0.66 -2.65
N ARG A 87 14.53 0.59 -2.56
CA ARG A 87 15.30 -0.64 -2.85
C ARG A 87 14.82 -1.86 -2.05
N ALA A 88 14.46 -1.67 -0.78
CA ALA A 88 13.88 -2.75 0.04
C ALA A 88 12.63 -3.38 -0.60
N HIS A 89 11.77 -2.56 -1.20
CA HIS A 89 10.57 -3.05 -1.85
C HIS A 89 10.88 -3.78 -3.18
N LEU A 90 11.89 -3.31 -3.91
CA LEU A 90 12.35 -3.98 -5.13
C LEU A 90 12.86 -5.39 -4.80
N GLU A 91 13.77 -5.50 -3.83
CA GLU A 91 14.30 -6.79 -3.40
C GLU A 91 13.21 -7.71 -2.86
N LEU A 92 12.30 -7.17 -2.05
CA LEU A 92 11.14 -7.90 -1.53
C LEU A 92 10.31 -8.49 -2.68
N THR A 93 9.97 -7.68 -3.67
CA THR A 93 9.10 -8.11 -4.77
C THR A 93 9.80 -9.08 -5.72
N PHE A 94 11.09 -8.92 -5.97
CA PHE A 94 11.88 -9.90 -6.73
C PHE A 94 11.91 -11.25 -6.03
N ARG A 95 12.22 -11.25 -4.73
CA ARG A 95 12.26 -12.49 -3.95
C ARG A 95 10.89 -13.16 -3.90
N ALA A 96 9.80 -12.39 -3.75
CA ALA A 96 8.46 -12.92 -3.80
C ALA A 96 8.10 -13.53 -5.16
N ALA A 97 8.51 -12.89 -6.26
CA ALA A 97 8.31 -13.41 -7.61
C ALA A 97 9.07 -14.72 -7.83
N GLN A 98 10.30 -14.83 -7.33
CA GLN A 98 11.11 -16.04 -7.38
C GLN A 98 10.48 -17.18 -6.56
N ILE A 99 10.10 -16.92 -5.30
CA ILE A 99 9.45 -17.91 -4.42
C ILE A 99 8.14 -18.44 -5.04
N ALA A 100 7.35 -17.54 -5.62
CA ALA A 100 6.09 -17.89 -6.26
C ALA A 100 6.27 -18.45 -7.68
N GLU A 101 7.49 -18.41 -8.25
CA GLU A 101 7.76 -18.69 -9.68
C GLU A 101 6.74 -17.97 -10.57
N ALA A 102 6.54 -16.67 -10.34
CA ALA A 102 5.44 -15.90 -10.90
C ALA A 102 5.91 -14.56 -11.49
N ASN A 103 5.14 -14.06 -12.44
CA ASN A 103 5.26 -12.69 -12.92
C ASN A 103 4.74 -11.71 -11.85
N LEU A 104 5.20 -10.47 -11.87
CA LEU A 104 4.91 -9.49 -10.84
C LEU A 104 3.90 -8.44 -11.31
N LEU A 105 2.83 -8.28 -10.55
CA LEU A 105 1.94 -7.11 -10.63
C LEU A 105 2.23 -6.17 -9.45
N ILE A 106 2.79 -5.00 -9.73
CA ILE A 106 2.85 -3.89 -8.78
C ILE A 106 1.52 -3.15 -8.87
N GLN A 107 0.72 -3.19 -7.79
CA GLN A 107 -0.61 -2.59 -7.80
C GLN A 107 -0.83 -1.67 -6.60
N PRO A 108 -0.26 -0.44 -6.66
CA PRO A 108 -0.42 0.54 -5.60
C PRO A 108 -1.83 1.13 -5.57
N VAL A 109 -2.27 1.51 -4.39
CA VAL A 109 -3.55 2.21 -4.20
C VAL A 109 -3.39 3.71 -4.48
N VAL A 110 -4.37 4.28 -5.20
CA VAL A 110 -4.43 5.72 -5.54
C VAL A 110 -5.69 6.42 -5.02
N GLY A 111 -6.52 5.72 -4.24
CA GLY A 111 -7.60 6.33 -3.47
C GLY A 111 -7.12 6.93 -2.15
N LEU A 112 -8.05 7.19 -1.25
CA LEU A 112 -7.73 7.68 0.09
C LEU A 112 -6.87 6.67 0.85
N THR A 113 -5.89 7.19 1.57
CA THR A 113 -4.99 6.44 2.42
C THR A 113 -4.90 7.10 3.80
N LYS A 114 -3.83 6.89 4.53
CA LYS A 114 -3.65 7.46 5.86
C LYS A 114 -3.24 8.94 5.77
N PRO A 115 -3.76 9.81 6.65
CA PRO A 115 -3.26 11.19 6.76
C PRO A 115 -1.74 11.24 6.96
N GLY A 116 -1.07 12.13 6.22
CA GLY A 116 0.38 12.27 6.22
C GLY A 116 1.13 11.34 5.27
N ASP A 117 0.44 10.49 4.51
CA ASP A 117 1.04 9.78 3.38
C ASP A 117 1.38 10.76 2.25
N ILE A 118 2.41 10.44 1.48
CA ILE A 118 2.76 11.18 0.27
C ILE A 118 1.60 11.08 -0.73
N ASP A 119 1.28 12.18 -1.41
CA ASP A 119 0.20 12.22 -2.40
C ASP A 119 0.38 11.19 -3.51
N HIS A 120 -0.72 10.77 -4.11
CA HIS A 120 -0.67 9.69 -5.10
C HIS A 120 0.03 10.09 -6.41
N TYR A 121 0.02 11.36 -6.81
CA TYR A 121 0.73 11.81 -8.00
C TYR A 121 2.25 11.61 -7.86
N THR A 122 2.79 12.03 -6.74
CA THR A 122 4.21 11.81 -6.40
C THR A 122 4.54 10.33 -6.31
N ARG A 123 3.70 9.54 -5.62
CA ARG A 123 3.91 8.10 -5.49
C ARG A 123 3.93 7.39 -6.83
N VAL A 124 2.96 7.69 -7.72
CA VAL A 124 2.89 7.03 -9.04
C VAL A 124 4.12 7.36 -9.88
N ARG A 125 4.58 8.61 -9.88
CA ARG A 125 5.82 8.98 -10.58
C ARG A 125 7.05 8.27 -10.02
N CYS A 126 7.10 8.07 -8.69
CA CYS A 126 8.15 7.24 -8.08
C CYS A 126 8.08 5.78 -8.57
N TYR A 127 6.88 5.20 -8.71
CA TYR A 127 6.73 3.84 -9.25
C TYR A 127 7.17 3.75 -10.71
N GLU A 128 6.80 4.70 -11.55
CA GLU A 128 7.23 4.75 -12.96
C GLU A 128 8.76 4.85 -13.09
N LYS A 129 9.41 5.64 -12.21
CA LYS A 129 10.88 5.71 -12.15
C LYS A 129 11.49 4.37 -11.75
N LEU A 130 10.91 3.73 -10.72
CA LEU A 130 11.42 2.46 -10.19
C LEU A 130 11.22 1.29 -11.17
N LEU A 131 10.17 1.32 -12.00
CA LEU A 131 9.92 0.26 -12.99
C LEU A 131 11.10 -0.01 -13.92
N ARG A 132 11.96 0.98 -14.16
CA ARG A 132 13.17 0.82 -15.00
C ARG A 132 14.17 -0.20 -14.45
N HIS A 133 14.07 -0.51 -13.16
CA HIS A 133 14.92 -1.51 -12.49
C HIS A 133 14.29 -2.91 -12.49
N TYR A 134 13.09 -3.05 -13.06
CA TYR A 134 12.41 -4.34 -13.22
C TYR A 134 12.51 -4.83 -14.66
N PRO A 135 12.56 -6.17 -14.88
CA PRO A 135 12.47 -6.73 -16.22
C PRO A 135 11.09 -6.46 -16.82
N GLU A 136 11.03 -5.80 -17.98
CA GLU A 136 9.77 -5.41 -18.64
C GLU A 136 8.87 -6.60 -18.97
N GLN A 137 9.44 -7.76 -19.30
CA GLN A 137 8.69 -8.95 -19.70
C GLN A 137 8.04 -9.70 -18.55
N THR A 138 8.44 -9.43 -17.30
CA THR A 138 7.97 -10.17 -16.12
C THR A 138 7.29 -9.30 -15.08
N THR A 139 7.26 -7.98 -15.28
CA THR A 139 6.70 -7.04 -14.31
C THR A 139 5.77 -6.03 -14.99
N THR A 140 4.65 -5.73 -14.35
CA THR A 140 3.74 -4.67 -14.79
C THR A 140 3.23 -3.85 -13.61
N LEU A 141 2.82 -2.61 -13.90
CA LEU A 141 2.22 -1.66 -12.96
C LEU A 141 0.78 -1.39 -13.37
N ALA A 142 -0.15 -1.52 -12.44
CA ALA A 142 -1.52 -1.06 -12.61
C ALA A 142 -2.01 -0.39 -11.32
N LEU A 143 -2.71 0.73 -11.45
CA LEU A 143 -3.21 1.47 -10.29
C LEU A 143 -4.51 0.88 -9.77
N LEU A 144 -4.65 0.83 -8.45
CA LEU A 144 -5.87 0.37 -7.81
C LEU A 144 -6.65 1.55 -7.21
N HIS A 145 -7.88 1.74 -7.70
CA HIS A 145 -8.82 2.71 -7.16
C HIS A 145 -9.45 2.16 -5.88
N LEU A 146 -8.75 2.28 -4.78
CA LEU A 146 -9.18 1.78 -3.48
C LEU A 146 -8.94 2.84 -2.42
N ALA A 147 -9.96 3.12 -1.61
CA ALA A 147 -9.80 3.83 -0.35
C ALA A 147 -9.47 2.82 0.75
N MET A 148 -8.26 2.88 1.28
CA MET A 148 -7.85 1.98 2.36
C MET A 148 -8.62 2.26 3.65
N ARG A 149 -9.00 1.21 4.33
CA ARG A 149 -9.74 1.26 5.60
C ARG A 149 -8.85 1.18 6.83
N MET A 150 -7.59 0.81 6.64
CA MET A 150 -6.64 0.55 7.73
C MET A 150 -7.18 -0.48 8.73
N GLY A 151 -7.84 -1.52 8.20
CA GLY A 151 -8.51 -2.59 8.94
C GLY A 151 -7.65 -3.82 9.21
N GLY A 152 -6.33 -3.72 8.99
CA GLY A 152 -5.36 -4.79 9.28
C GLY A 152 -5.70 -6.13 8.63
N PRO A 153 -5.83 -7.21 9.44
CA PRO A 153 -6.04 -8.57 8.93
C PRO A 153 -7.26 -8.72 8.01
N ARG A 154 -8.38 -8.10 8.35
CA ARG A 154 -9.60 -8.19 7.52
C ARG A 154 -9.45 -7.43 6.20
N GLU A 155 -8.75 -6.31 6.20
CA GLU A 155 -8.44 -5.60 4.98
C GLU A 155 -7.45 -6.37 4.11
N ALA A 156 -6.52 -7.12 4.69
CA ALA A 156 -5.63 -8.01 3.94
C ALA A 156 -6.40 -9.11 3.19
N LEU A 157 -7.45 -9.69 3.79
CA LEU A 157 -8.37 -10.60 3.09
C LEU A 157 -9.07 -9.92 1.92
N TRP A 158 -9.60 -8.72 2.14
CA TRP A 158 -10.23 -7.95 1.08
C TRP A 158 -9.25 -7.62 -0.06
N HIS A 159 -8.02 -7.26 0.29
CA HIS A 159 -6.96 -7.04 -0.69
C HIS A 159 -6.62 -8.30 -1.49
N ALA A 160 -6.65 -9.47 -0.87
CA ALA A 160 -6.46 -10.75 -1.56
C ALA A 160 -7.60 -11.04 -2.55
N ILE A 161 -8.86 -10.83 -2.16
CA ILE A 161 -10.03 -10.95 -3.04
C ILE A 161 -9.92 -10.02 -4.25
N ILE A 162 -9.53 -8.76 -4.03
CA ILE A 162 -9.34 -7.80 -5.11
C ILE A 162 -8.29 -8.31 -6.10
N ARG A 163 -7.14 -8.82 -5.63
CA ARG A 163 -6.09 -9.35 -6.51
C ARG A 163 -6.52 -10.61 -7.24
N LYS A 164 -7.28 -11.46 -6.58
CA LYS A 164 -7.92 -12.60 -7.25
C LYS A 164 -8.80 -12.13 -8.41
N ASN A 165 -9.61 -11.10 -8.22
CA ASN A 165 -10.46 -10.52 -9.25
C ASN A 165 -9.65 -9.91 -10.41
N HIS A 166 -8.42 -9.44 -10.17
CA HIS A 166 -7.49 -8.99 -11.20
C HIS A 166 -6.74 -10.14 -11.89
N GLY A 167 -6.97 -11.40 -11.50
CA GLY A 167 -6.33 -12.57 -12.10
C GLY A 167 -5.02 -12.99 -11.46
N CYS A 168 -4.67 -12.43 -10.29
CA CYS A 168 -3.47 -12.85 -9.57
C CYS A 168 -3.69 -14.21 -8.90
N THR A 169 -2.62 -15.01 -8.88
CA THR A 169 -2.58 -16.35 -8.25
C THR A 169 -1.93 -16.31 -6.88
N HIS A 170 -1.10 -15.27 -6.64
CA HIS A 170 -0.36 -15.06 -5.41
C HIS A 170 -0.48 -13.62 -4.94
N PHE A 171 -0.42 -13.42 -3.62
CA PHE A 171 -0.49 -12.09 -3.02
C PHE A 171 0.52 -11.95 -1.89
N ILE A 172 1.37 -10.92 -1.96
CA ILE A 172 2.36 -10.60 -0.94
C ILE A 172 1.67 -9.95 0.24
N VAL A 173 1.81 -10.54 1.42
CA VAL A 173 1.34 -9.96 2.68
C VAL A 173 2.55 -9.68 3.56
N GLY A 174 2.85 -8.40 3.74
CA GLY A 174 3.97 -7.95 4.56
C GLY A 174 3.62 -7.84 6.05
N ARG A 175 4.62 -7.44 6.82
CA ARG A 175 4.48 -7.09 8.23
C ARG A 175 3.51 -5.90 8.39
N ASP A 176 2.63 -5.94 9.39
CA ASP A 176 1.63 -4.89 9.70
C ASP A 176 0.80 -4.44 8.47
N HIS A 177 0.37 -5.42 7.67
CA HIS A 177 -0.36 -5.15 6.42
C HIS A 177 -1.67 -4.40 6.71
N ALA A 178 -1.82 -3.21 6.12
CA ALA A 178 -2.97 -2.31 6.30
C ALA A 178 -3.27 -1.94 7.77
N GLY A 179 -2.27 -2.02 8.65
CA GLY A 179 -2.42 -1.67 10.05
C GLY A 179 -2.58 -0.16 10.27
N PRO A 180 -3.49 0.28 11.18
CA PRO A 180 -3.69 1.69 11.48
C PRO A 180 -2.55 2.30 12.35
N GLY A 181 -1.67 1.45 12.88
CA GLY A 181 -0.58 1.82 13.76
C GLY A 181 -0.86 1.46 15.21
N LYS A 182 -0.64 2.40 16.14
CA LYS A 182 -0.74 2.20 17.59
C LYS A 182 -1.87 3.03 18.18
N ASP A 183 -2.44 2.56 19.30
CA ASP A 183 -3.42 3.27 20.10
C ASP A 183 -2.78 4.44 20.90
N SER A 184 -3.54 5.08 21.79
CA SER A 184 -3.07 6.19 22.61
C SER A 184 -2.06 5.76 23.68
N SER A 185 -2.03 4.49 24.06
CA SER A 185 -1.05 3.91 24.98
C SER A 185 0.25 3.50 24.30
N GLY A 186 0.31 3.55 22.96
CA GLY A 186 1.45 3.07 22.19
C GLY A 186 1.37 1.58 21.82
N THR A 187 0.26 0.91 22.14
CA THR A 187 0.03 -0.50 21.82
C THR A 187 -0.46 -0.65 20.38
N PRO A 188 0.13 -1.56 19.56
CA PRO A 188 -0.38 -1.84 18.22
C PRO A 188 -1.81 -2.38 18.26
N PHE A 189 -2.66 -1.98 17.30
CA PHE A 189 -4.02 -2.51 17.17
C PHE A 189 -4.04 -3.99 16.77
N TYR A 190 -3.03 -4.45 16.05
CA TYR A 190 -2.88 -5.82 15.58
C TYR A 190 -1.45 -6.30 15.77
N GLY A 191 -1.27 -7.60 15.89
CA GLY A 191 0.05 -8.23 15.84
C GLY A 191 0.70 -8.06 14.46
N PRO A 192 2.04 -8.02 14.38
CA PRO A 192 2.76 -7.71 13.15
C PRO A 192 2.48 -8.69 12.00
N TYR A 193 2.06 -9.92 12.31
CA TYR A 193 1.79 -10.98 11.33
C TYR A 193 0.35 -11.52 11.35
N ASP A 194 -0.56 -10.88 12.08
CA ASP A 194 -1.97 -11.29 12.15
C ASP A 194 -2.64 -11.30 10.77
N ALA A 195 -2.26 -10.37 9.89
CA ALA A 195 -2.74 -10.34 8.53
C ALA A 195 -2.29 -11.56 7.71
N GLN A 196 -1.05 -11.98 7.86
CA GLN A 196 -0.53 -13.21 7.22
C GLN A 196 -1.28 -14.44 7.73
N THR A 197 -1.44 -14.57 9.05
CA THR A 197 -2.16 -15.68 9.68
C THR A 197 -3.59 -15.78 9.16
N LEU A 198 -4.30 -14.67 9.08
CA LEU A 198 -5.69 -14.66 8.62
C LEU A 198 -5.80 -15.00 7.13
N VAL A 199 -4.98 -14.40 6.26
CA VAL A 199 -5.01 -14.69 4.82
C VAL A 199 -4.61 -16.13 4.54
N ALA A 200 -3.58 -16.67 5.23
CA ALA A 200 -3.17 -18.06 5.09
C ALA A 200 -4.29 -19.05 5.46
N ARG A 201 -5.05 -18.76 6.53
CA ARG A 201 -6.20 -19.57 6.94
C ARG A 201 -7.26 -19.69 5.84
N HIS A 202 -7.50 -18.65 5.09
CA HIS A 202 -8.56 -18.55 4.09
C HIS A 202 -8.06 -18.71 2.64
N GLN A 203 -6.76 -18.95 2.41
CA GLN A 203 -6.21 -18.96 1.05
C GLN A 203 -6.83 -20.02 0.13
N ALA A 204 -7.21 -21.17 0.66
CA ALA A 204 -7.87 -22.24 -0.12
C ALA A 204 -9.26 -21.80 -0.59
N GLU A 205 -10.06 -21.19 0.29
CA GLU A 205 -11.37 -20.65 -0.01
C GLU A 205 -11.28 -19.45 -0.99
N LEU A 206 -10.32 -18.56 -0.79
CA LEU A 206 -10.06 -17.42 -1.65
C LEU A 206 -9.54 -17.84 -3.03
N GLY A 207 -8.86 -18.97 -3.14
CA GLY A 207 -8.21 -19.44 -4.36
C GLY A 207 -7.06 -18.51 -4.80
N ILE A 208 -6.33 -17.94 -3.84
CA ILE A 208 -5.12 -17.15 -4.03
C ILE A 208 -4.11 -17.53 -2.94
N THR A 209 -2.87 -17.80 -3.32
CA THR A 209 -1.82 -18.20 -2.41
C THR A 209 -1.19 -16.99 -1.75
N MET A 210 -1.11 -16.97 -0.43
CA MET A 210 -0.42 -15.93 0.32
C MET A 210 1.10 -16.16 0.26
N VAL A 211 1.84 -15.10 -0.05
CA VAL A 211 3.30 -15.09 0.03
C VAL A 211 3.69 -14.23 1.24
N PRO A 212 4.16 -14.84 2.33
CA PRO A 212 4.54 -14.10 3.53
C PRO A 212 5.84 -13.38 3.31
N PHE A 213 5.94 -12.16 3.84
CA PHE A 213 7.18 -11.42 3.81
C PHE A 213 7.51 -10.79 5.15
N GLN A 214 8.78 -10.93 5.53
CA GLN A 214 9.39 -10.28 6.67
C GLN A 214 9.83 -8.85 6.33
N GLU A 215 10.25 -8.10 7.32
CA GLU A 215 10.90 -6.81 7.13
C GLU A 215 12.22 -7.01 6.39
N MET A 216 12.44 -6.23 5.33
CA MET A 216 13.71 -6.23 4.59
C MET A 216 14.63 -5.17 5.18
N VAL A 217 15.85 -5.56 5.51
CA VAL A 217 16.87 -4.68 6.07
C VAL A 217 18.13 -4.69 5.22
N PHE A 218 18.85 -3.58 5.19
CA PHE A 218 20.13 -3.49 4.49
C PHE A 218 21.27 -3.89 5.42
N VAL A 219 22.04 -4.89 5.03
CA VAL A 219 23.22 -5.37 5.75
C VAL A 219 24.47 -4.75 5.16
N ALA A 220 25.14 -3.89 5.94
CA ALA A 220 26.22 -3.05 5.46
C ALA A 220 27.42 -3.87 4.92
N GLU A 221 27.84 -4.91 5.62
CA GLU A 221 28.98 -5.75 5.27
C GLU A 221 28.77 -6.53 3.96
N ARG A 222 27.51 -6.79 3.60
CA ARG A 222 27.14 -7.48 2.37
C ARG A 222 26.70 -6.56 1.25
N ALA A 223 26.50 -5.28 1.57
CA ALA A 223 25.92 -4.27 0.66
C ALA A 223 24.62 -4.73 -0.03
N GLN A 224 23.78 -5.48 0.68
CA GLN A 224 22.54 -6.05 0.13
C GLN A 224 21.38 -6.04 1.14
N TYR A 225 20.16 -6.09 0.62
CA TYR A 225 18.96 -6.31 1.41
C TYR A 225 18.75 -7.79 1.67
N MET A 226 18.26 -8.12 2.88
CA MET A 226 17.81 -9.46 3.24
C MET A 226 16.68 -9.39 4.27
N PRO A 227 15.88 -10.45 4.43
CA PRO A 227 14.90 -10.55 5.51
C PRO A 227 15.57 -10.40 6.88
N ALA A 228 14.90 -9.73 7.80
CA ALA A 228 15.46 -9.46 9.12
C ALA A 228 15.78 -10.74 9.91
N ASP A 229 15.08 -11.83 9.68
CA ASP A 229 15.29 -13.15 10.29
C ASP A 229 16.45 -13.95 9.65
N GLU A 230 16.97 -13.51 8.51
CA GLU A 230 18.13 -14.10 7.83
C GLU A 230 19.43 -13.32 8.11
N VAL A 231 19.39 -12.23 8.87
CA VAL A 231 20.57 -11.40 9.17
C VAL A 231 21.54 -12.17 10.08
N PRO A 232 22.82 -12.27 9.70
CA PRO A 232 23.83 -12.90 10.54
C PRO A 232 23.98 -12.19 11.89
N GLU A 233 24.24 -12.94 12.95
CA GLU A 233 24.52 -12.39 14.26
C GLU A 233 25.73 -11.44 14.19
N GLY A 234 25.60 -10.26 14.81
CA GLY A 234 26.65 -9.23 14.83
C GLY A 234 26.77 -8.38 13.57
N ALA A 235 25.95 -8.63 12.52
CA ALA A 235 25.97 -7.80 11.32
C ALA A 235 25.36 -6.41 11.54
N THR A 236 25.92 -5.40 10.88
CA THR A 236 25.45 -4.03 10.94
C THR A 236 24.24 -3.83 10.03
N VAL A 237 23.09 -3.56 10.63
CA VAL A 237 21.85 -3.27 9.93
C VAL A 237 21.65 -1.76 9.79
N LEU A 238 21.44 -1.32 8.54
CA LEU A 238 21.06 0.07 8.24
C LEU A 238 19.60 0.13 7.87
N ASN A 239 18.89 1.11 8.43
CA ASN A 239 17.47 1.36 8.13
C ASN A 239 17.15 2.85 8.18
N ILE A 240 16.25 3.30 7.33
CA ILE A 240 15.67 4.65 7.36
C ILE A 240 14.16 4.50 7.50
N SER A 241 13.64 4.94 8.64
CA SER A 241 12.19 4.93 8.86
C SER A 241 11.49 5.98 7.98
N GLY A 242 10.18 5.82 7.74
CA GLY A 242 9.40 6.83 7.01
C GLY A 242 9.43 8.22 7.68
N THR A 243 9.58 8.28 9.00
CA THR A 243 9.75 9.55 9.74
C THR A 243 11.11 10.18 9.46
N GLU A 244 12.18 9.40 9.49
CA GLU A 244 13.52 9.87 9.17
C GLU A 244 13.64 10.29 7.70
N LEU A 245 13.02 9.55 6.78
CA LEU A 245 12.97 9.95 5.37
C LEU A 245 12.29 11.32 5.19
N ARG A 246 11.14 11.53 5.84
CA ARG A 246 10.45 12.84 5.80
C ARG A 246 11.31 13.95 6.36
N ARG A 247 11.99 13.72 7.48
CA ARG A 247 12.92 14.68 8.06
C ARG A 247 14.04 15.04 7.08
N ARG A 248 14.68 14.04 6.47
CA ARG A 248 15.75 14.25 5.48
C ARG A 248 15.28 15.05 4.27
N LEU A 249 14.06 14.76 3.77
CA LEU A 249 13.46 15.54 2.67
C LEU A 249 13.23 17.01 3.08
N GLN A 250 12.63 17.25 4.26
CA GLN A 250 12.32 18.59 4.75
C GLN A 250 13.56 19.44 5.05
N GLU A 251 14.61 18.83 5.58
CA GLU A 251 15.87 19.49 5.93
C GLU A 251 16.86 19.54 4.75
N GLY A 252 16.57 18.84 3.65
CA GLY A 252 17.45 18.76 2.49
C GLY A 252 18.70 17.90 2.72
N LEU A 253 18.64 17.01 3.72
CA LEU A 253 19.76 16.13 4.06
C LEU A 253 19.95 15.04 3.00
N ASP A 254 21.14 14.46 2.97
CA ASP A 254 21.46 13.37 2.06
C ASP A 254 20.62 12.12 2.36
N ILE A 255 20.15 11.47 1.29
CA ILE A 255 19.44 10.18 1.34
C ILE A 255 20.33 9.16 0.64
N PRO A 256 20.86 8.17 1.37
CA PRO A 256 21.83 7.25 0.82
C PRO A 256 21.28 6.41 -0.34
N GLU A 257 22.13 6.13 -1.32
CA GLU A 257 21.76 5.30 -2.48
C GLU A 257 21.43 3.85 -2.10
N TRP A 258 21.96 3.34 -0.99
CA TRP A 258 21.56 2.01 -0.51
C TRP A 258 20.07 1.97 -0.12
N PHE A 259 19.49 3.11 0.29
CA PHE A 259 18.08 3.17 0.68
C PHE A 259 17.15 3.28 -0.55
N THR A 260 17.46 4.16 -1.49
CA THR A 260 16.63 4.37 -2.69
C THR A 260 17.42 4.92 -3.87
N TYR A 261 16.81 4.90 -5.03
CA TYR A 261 17.43 5.35 -6.27
C TYR A 261 17.42 6.88 -6.40
N PRO A 262 18.44 7.49 -7.03
CA PRO A 262 18.54 8.95 -7.20
C PRO A 262 17.31 9.57 -7.86
N GLU A 263 16.76 8.92 -8.89
CA GLU A 263 15.57 9.41 -9.61
C GLU A 263 14.29 9.39 -8.77
N VAL A 264 14.20 8.50 -7.77
CA VAL A 264 13.10 8.51 -6.79
C VAL A 264 13.29 9.66 -5.80
N ILE A 265 14.54 9.93 -5.37
CA ILE A 265 14.86 11.08 -4.50
C ILE A 265 14.52 12.40 -5.21
N GLU A 266 14.90 12.51 -6.47
CA GLU A 266 14.61 13.69 -7.30
C GLU A 266 13.09 13.97 -7.35
N GLU A 267 12.29 12.93 -7.62
CA GLU A 267 10.84 13.05 -7.66
C GLU A 267 10.24 13.46 -6.30
N LEU A 268 10.71 12.86 -5.21
CA LEU A 268 10.29 13.20 -3.86
C LEU A 268 10.66 14.66 -3.51
N ARG A 269 11.85 15.11 -3.85
CA ARG A 269 12.32 16.50 -3.61
C ARG A 269 11.60 17.52 -4.47
N ARG A 270 11.18 17.16 -5.68
CA ARG A 270 10.43 18.06 -6.57
C ARG A 270 9.08 18.43 -5.96
N THR A 271 8.41 17.50 -5.31
CA THR A 271 7.08 17.69 -4.71
C THR A 271 7.13 18.01 -3.22
N HIS A 272 8.20 17.65 -2.56
CA HIS A 272 8.46 17.94 -1.14
C HIS A 272 9.84 18.63 -1.01
N PRO A 273 9.98 19.87 -1.56
CA PRO A 273 11.24 20.57 -1.50
C PRO A 273 11.63 20.88 -0.04
N PRO A 274 12.93 20.98 0.26
CA PRO A 274 13.40 21.41 1.57
C PRO A 274 12.75 22.72 2.00
N ARG A 275 12.52 22.88 3.29
CA ARG A 275 11.78 24.03 3.85
C ARG A 275 12.32 25.39 3.40
N HIS A 276 13.64 25.52 3.29
CA HIS A 276 14.29 26.74 2.80
C HIS A 276 14.12 27.02 1.30
N LYS A 277 13.62 26.06 0.52
CA LYS A 277 13.30 26.19 -0.90
C LYS A 277 11.79 26.28 -1.18
N GLN A 278 10.97 26.26 -0.13
CA GLN A 278 9.52 26.41 -0.25
C GLN A 278 9.18 27.91 -0.31
N GLY A 279 8.27 28.27 -1.23
CA GLY A 279 7.63 29.58 -1.20
C GLY A 279 6.71 29.72 0.01
N PHE A 280 6.44 30.96 0.42
CA PHE A 280 5.43 31.25 1.43
C PHE A 280 4.50 32.37 0.95
N THR A 281 3.27 32.34 1.43
CA THR A 281 2.32 33.43 1.23
C THR A 281 2.08 34.09 2.58
N ALA A 282 2.32 35.39 2.66
CA ALA A 282 1.91 36.21 3.78
C ALA A 282 0.52 36.78 3.48
N PHE A 283 -0.45 36.38 4.27
CA PHE A 283 -1.82 36.87 4.16
C PHE A 283 -2.10 37.82 5.33
N PHE A 284 -2.27 39.10 5.03
CA PHE A 284 -2.58 40.12 6.02
C PHE A 284 -4.10 40.26 6.12
N THR A 285 -4.67 39.98 7.30
CA THR A 285 -6.05 40.32 7.63
C THR A 285 -6.02 41.43 8.66
N GLY A 286 -6.65 42.53 8.38
CA GLY A 286 -6.76 43.64 9.30
C GLY A 286 -8.01 44.46 9.00
N LEU A 287 -8.56 45.08 10.03
CA LEU A 287 -9.52 46.15 9.88
C LEU A 287 -8.75 47.39 9.36
N SER A 288 -9.13 47.89 8.19
CA SER A 288 -8.72 49.19 7.70
C SER A 288 -9.48 50.31 8.44
#